data_6869ca9213ae7fee5864bf1017cb5052
#
_entry.id   6869ca9213ae7fee5864bf1017cb5052
#
_cell.length_a   1.000
_cell.length_b   1.000
_cell.length_c   1.000
_cell.angle_alpha   90.00
_cell.angle_beta   90.00
_cell.angle_gamma   90.00
#
_symmetry.space_group_name_H-M   'P 1'
#
loop_
_entity.id
_entity.type
_entity.pdbx_description
1 polymer ?
#
loop_
_entity_poly.entity_id
_entity_poly.type
_entity_poly.pdbx_seq_one_letter_code
_entity_poly.pdbx_strand_id
1 'polypeptide(L)'
;MTWNIAWSWQAPNRIATMASVEGGVVISSGLDLVMLEADGTLRWKVEVPFKVHAAHAVQGTIGILAAHGFYLVSTSNGALVSEGRSTPGGFSDLCARPGGGWALAGRRGQIHLFSQQGRGIRRVDSGPVRRLIGWLDREHLLWQDPNGVLWCGRLTGDDKKRKIEDRAWSWCSRLKDGRLLLQNADGGLWEGVPHPFGWDLLDRVETDSMEPMEGVRAGDGWWVLGIEGHLISLSSTRAPVEETPLTERMHLGDVLVLCTPDAMATATRDGLVRRWTAPHLAEAEREGRYKAAAEAAMARNWEERRQMFLRAQEAEDLGKLSLAIELYEALGRDEDARRLLRRQKEGGE
;
A
#
# COMPACT_ATOMS: atom_id res chain seq x y z
N MET A 1 -3.07 22.56 -7.07
CA MET A 1 -3.79 22.15 -5.82
C MET A 1 -2.82 21.38 -4.95
N THR A 2 -2.59 21.79 -3.71
CA THR A 2 -1.53 21.25 -2.85
C THR A 2 -2.09 20.15 -1.96
N TRP A 3 -1.46 18.99 -1.90
CA TRP A 3 -1.77 17.94 -0.94
C TRP A 3 -1.45 18.41 0.47
N ASN A 4 -2.25 18.01 1.44
CA ASN A 4 -2.13 18.44 2.82
C ASN A 4 -1.69 17.28 3.72
N ILE A 5 -0.90 17.59 4.74
CA ILE A 5 -0.57 16.64 5.79
C ILE A 5 -1.80 16.49 6.69
N ALA A 6 -2.43 15.31 6.66
CA ALA A 6 -3.56 15.00 7.53
C ALA A 6 -3.11 14.77 8.98
N TRP A 7 -2.00 14.05 9.15
CA TRP A 7 -1.36 13.81 10.44
C TRP A 7 0.11 13.42 10.27
N SER A 8 0.84 13.52 11.36
CA SER A 8 2.23 13.06 11.50
C SER A 8 2.36 12.18 12.74
N TRP A 9 3.21 11.16 12.67
CA TRP A 9 3.51 10.26 13.76
C TRP A 9 5.00 9.94 13.79
N GLN A 10 5.61 9.91 14.98
CA GLN A 10 7.03 9.64 15.16
C GLN A 10 7.23 8.22 15.68
N ALA A 11 7.91 7.39 14.91
CA ALA A 11 8.32 6.07 15.35
C ALA A 11 9.49 6.16 16.34
N PRO A 12 9.57 5.25 17.32
CA PRO A 12 10.68 5.22 18.27
C PRO A 12 12.01 4.79 17.66
N ASN A 13 11.96 4.06 16.54
CA ASN A 13 13.12 3.52 15.83
C ASN A 13 13.00 3.78 14.33
N ARG A 14 14.10 3.51 13.62
CA ARG A 14 14.12 3.56 12.16
C ARG A 14 13.06 2.65 11.54
N ILE A 15 12.37 3.18 10.53
CA ILE A 15 11.39 2.43 9.76
C ILE A 15 12.11 1.56 8.73
N ALA A 16 11.73 0.29 8.70
CA ALA A 16 12.26 -0.68 7.73
C ALA A 16 11.32 -0.84 6.54
N THR A 17 10.01 -0.86 6.78
CA THR A 17 8.98 -0.98 5.74
C THR A 17 7.65 -0.46 6.23
N MET A 18 6.77 -0.16 5.29
CA MET A 18 5.40 0.26 5.54
C MET A 18 4.48 -0.42 4.53
N ALA A 19 3.28 -0.78 4.95
CA ALA A 19 2.25 -1.35 4.09
C ALA A 19 0.91 -0.69 4.34
N SER A 20 0.20 -0.39 3.27
CA SER A 20 -1.19 0.03 3.34
C SER A 20 -2.06 -1.16 3.75
N VAL A 21 -2.94 -0.95 4.69
CA VAL A 21 -3.97 -1.89 5.14
C VAL A 21 -5.32 -1.21 5.05
N GLU A 22 -6.38 -2.01 5.11
CA GLU A 22 -7.73 -1.45 5.19
C GLU A 22 -7.85 -0.55 6.42
N GLY A 23 -8.19 0.73 6.18
CA GLY A 23 -8.37 1.74 7.20
C GLY A 23 -7.10 2.34 7.79
N GLY A 24 -5.89 2.06 7.24
CA GLY A 24 -4.68 2.66 7.80
C GLY A 24 -3.38 2.19 7.22
N VAL A 25 -2.32 2.23 8.01
CA VAL A 25 -0.98 1.79 7.62
C VAL A 25 -0.34 0.94 8.72
N VAL A 26 0.35 -0.12 8.31
CA VAL A 26 1.24 -0.90 9.19
C VAL A 26 2.67 -0.48 8.94
N ILE A 27 3.40 -0.26 9.99
CA ILE A 27 4.76 0.25 10.00
C ILE A 27 5.64 -0.73 10.77
N SER A 28 6.79 -1.08 10.22
CA SER A 28 7.82 -1.80 10.94
C SER A 28 8.93 -0.84 11.38
N SER A 29 9.17 -0.74 12.68
CA SER A 29 10.16 0.13 13.31
C SER A 29 10.99 -0.65 14.33
N GLY A 30 12.20 -1.02 13.96
CA GLY A 30 13.03 -1.92 14.78
C GLY A 30 12.45 -3.33 14.81
N LEU A 31 12.04 -3.78 16.00
CA LEU A 31 11.28 -5.03 16.22
C LEU A 31 9.78 -4.78 16.41
N ASP A 32 9.37 -3.54 16.43
CA ASP A 32 7.95 -3.17 16.59
C ASP A 32 7.21 -3.25 15.24
N LEU A 33 6.03 -3.81 15.28
CA LEU A 33 4.99 -3.59 14.27
C LEU A 33 3.92 -2.69 14.89
N VAL A 34 3.58 -1.64 14.17
CA VAL A 34 2.62 -0.63 14.61
C VAL A 34 1.56 -0.45 13.54
N MET A 35 0.30 -0.47 13.92
CA MET A 35 -0.83 -0.11 13.05
C MET A 35 -1.36 1.25 13.45
N LEU A 36 -1.36 2.18 12.52
CA LEU A 36 -2.04 3.46 12.63
C LEU A 36 -3.29 3.45 11.78
N GLU A 37 -4.39 3.94 12.34
CA GLU A 37 -5.66 4.16 11.64
C GLU A 37 -5.55 5.29 10.61
N ALA A 38 -6.57 5.43 9.79
CA ALA A 38 -6.65 6.50 8.79
C ALA A 38 -6.61 7.91 9.39
N ASP A 39 -7.02 8.09 10.64
CA ASP A 39 -6.96 9.35 11.38
C ASP A 39 -5.65 9.54 12.16
N GLY A 40 -4.69 8.61 12.07
CA GLY A 40 -3.41 8.66 12.76
C GLY A 40 -3.42 8.07 14.16
N THR A 41 -4.56 7.60 14.65
CA THR A 41 -4.63 6.97 15.98
C THR A 41 -3.94 5.61 15.97
N LEU A 42 -3.29 5.28 17.08
CA LEU A 42 -2.65 3.97 17.27
C LEU A 42 -3.73 2.91 17.52
N ARG A 43 -3.86 1.96 16.58
CA ARG A 43 -4.76 0.82 16.76
C ARG A 43 -4.15 -0.26 17.64
N TRP A 44 -2.93 -0.68 17.29
CA TRP A 44 -2.15 -1.64 18.08
C TRP A 44 -0.65 -1.49 17.83
N LYS A 45 0.12 -1.95 18.79
CA LYS A 45 1.56 -2.10 18.71
C LYS A 45 1.94 -3.47 19.26
N VAL A 46 2.75 -4.23 18.53
CA VAL A 46 3.27 -5.53 18.94
C VAL A 46 4.77 -5.61 18.65
N GLU A 47 5.49 -6.33 19.49
CA GLU A 47 6.88 -6.69 19.24
C GLU A 47 6.96 -8.02 18.52
N VAL A 48 7.76 -8.09 17.44
CA VAL A 48 8.01 -9.32 16.70
C VAL A 48 9.48 -9.76 16.89
N PRO A 49 9.77 -11.07 16.97
CA PRO A 49 11.10 -11.57 17.30
C PRO A 49 12.07 -11.52 16.09
N PHE A 50 11.76 -10.72 15.06
CA PHE A 50 12.53 -10.66 13.82
C PHE A 50 12.45 -9.29 13.17
N LYS A 51 13.49 -8.92 12.41
CA LYS A 51 13.47 -7.72 11.57
C LYS A 51 12.65 -7.96 10.31
N VAL A 52 11.71 -7.06 10.05
CA VAL A 52 10.87 -7.08 8.85
C VAL A 52 11.59 -6.37 7.71
N HIS A 53 11.57 -6.98 6.52
CA HIS A 53 12.17 -6.43 5.30
C HIS A 53 11.13 -5.94 4.30
N ALA A 54 9.98 -6.61 4.24
CA ALA A 54 8.85 -6.22 3.42
C ALA A 54 7.54 -6.63 4.09
N ALA A 55 6.50 -5.88 3.84
CA ALA A 55 5.15 -6.17 4.32
C ALA A 55 4.14 -5.83 3.22
N HIS A 56 3.12 -6.67 3.09
CA HIS A 56 1.95 -6.45 2.26
C HIS A 56 0.71 -6.90 3.01
N ALA A 57 -0.43 -6.28 2.73
CA ALA A 57 -1.68 -6.66 3.38
C ALA A 57 -2.73 -7.11 2.37
N VAL A 58 -3.55 -8.07 2.77
CA VAL A 58 -4.73 -8.53 2.05
C VAL A 58 -5.74 -9.14 3.01
N GLN A 59 -7.01 -8.73 2.89
CA GLN A 59 -8.16 -9.34 3.57
C GLN A 59 -7.94 -9.67 5.06
N GLY A 60 -7.62 -8.67 5.86
CA GLY A 60 -7.47 -8.83 7.31
C GLY A 60 -6.15 -9.47 7.76
N THR A 61 -5.23 -9.73 6.84
CA THR A 61 -3.93 -10.35 7.13
C THR A 61 -2.78 -9.54 6.54
N ILE A 62 -1.69 -9.45 7.27
CA ILE A 62 -0.43 -8.83 6.83
C ILE A 62 0.57 -9.96 6.62
N GLY A 63 1.07 -10.08 5.39
CA GLY A 63 2.23 -10.91 5.07
C GLY A 63 3.51 -10.15 5.35
N ILE A 64 4.39 -10.75 6.10
CA ILE A 64 5.66 -10.17 6.52
C ILE A 64 6.80 -11.04 6.02
N LEU A 65 7.75 -10.41 5.35
CA LEU A 65 9.01 -11.02 4.97
C LEU A 65 10.10 -10.60 5.94
N ALA A 66 10.71 -11.58 6.58
CA ALA A 66 11.86 -11.42 7.45
C ALA A 66 13.06 -12.24 6.94
N ALA A 67 14.25 -12.04 7.53
CA ALA A 67 15.45 -12.73 7.11
C ALA A 67 15.31 -14.26 7.15
N HIS A 68 14.54 -14.78 8.10
CA HIS A 68 14.41 -16.23 8.35
C HIS A 68 13.12 -16.83 7.76
N GLY A 69 12.23 -16.02 7.14
CA GLY A 69 11.03 -16.57 6.55
C GLY A 69 9.90 -15.57 6.32
N PHE A 70 8.78 -16.17 6.00
CA PHE A 70 7.50 -15.49 5.75
C PHE A 70 6.54 -15.79 6.89
N TYR A 71 5.93 -14.76 7.43
CA TYR A 71 5.02 -14.79 8.57
C TYR A 71 3.71 -14.10 8.23
N LEU A 72 2.64 -14.45 8.94
CA LEU A 72 1.35 -13.78 8.82
C LEU A 72 0.94 -13.17 10.17
N VAL A 73 0.46 -11.94 10.11
CA VAL A 73 -0.01 -11.17 11.25
C VAL A 73 -1.43 -10.70 10.98
N SER A 74 -2.29 -10.71 12.00
CA SER A 74 -3.66 -10.20 11.91
C SER A 74 -3.66 -8.67 11.85
N THR A 75 -4.46 -8.09 10.94
CA THR A 75 -4.65 -6.63 10.90
C THR A 75 -5.46 -6.12 12.09
N SER A 76 -6.28 -6.97 12.72
CA SER A 76 -7.17 -6.54 13.81
C SER A 76 -6.44 -6.22 15.12
N ASN A 77 -5.41 -7.01 15.45
CA ASN A 77 -4.73 -6.94 16.75
C ASN A 77 -3.22 -7.16 16.73
N GLY A 78 -2.62 -7.35 15.55
CA GLY A 78 -1.19 -7.59 15.43
C GLY A 78 -0.73 -8.99 15.84
N ALA A 79 -1.64 -9.91 16.17
CA ALA A 79 -1.27 -11.25 16.59
C ALA A 79 -0.65 -12.06 15.45
N LEU A 80 0.37 -12.86 15.75
CA LEU A 80 0.96 -13.80 14.80
C LEU A 80 -0.04 -14.91 14.48
N VAL A 81 -0.43 -15.03 13.21
CA VAL A 81 -1.46 -15.96 12.72
C VAL A 81 -0.85 -17.29 12.28
N SER A 82 0.37 -17.25 11.75
CA SER A 82 1.07 -18.45 11.31
C SER A 82 2.55 -18.39 11.65
N GLU A 83 3.14 -19.57 11.93
CA GLU A 83 4.58 -19.72 12.03
C GLU A 83 5.28 -19.45 10.70
N GLY A 84 6.52 -19.00 10.80
CA GLY A 84 7.32 -18.64 9.66
C GLY A 84 7.52 -19.80 8.68
N ARG A 85 7.36 -19.51 7.40
CA ARG A 85 7.71 -20.42 6.31
C ARG A 85 9.04 -20.00 5.72
N SER A 86 9.92 -20.96 5.51
CA SER A 86 11.23 -20.73 4.91
C SER A 86 11.43 -21.61 3.69
N THR A 87 12.39 -21.24 2.86
CA THR A 87 12.88 -22.03 1.73
C THR A 87 14.41 -21.97 1.73
N PRO A 88 15.10 -22.98 1.20
CA PRO A 88 16.54 -22.91 1.02
C PRO A 88 16.96 -21.66 0.23
N GLY A 89 17.82 -20.84 0.84
CA GLY A 89 18.25 -19.55 0.28
C GLY A 89 17.37 -18.36 0.69
N GLY A 90 16.21 -18.60 1.29
CA GLY A 90 15.26 -17.55 1.71
C GLY A 90 14.44 -16.96 0.58
N PHE A 91 13.58 -16.02 0.96
CA PHE A 91 12.79 -15.23 0.04
C PHE A 91 13.43 -13.85 -0.17
N SER A 92 13.22 -13.25 -1.33
CA SER A 92 13.70 -11.91 -1.69
C SER A 92 12.60 -10.86 -1.77
N ASP A 93 11.38 -11.27 -2.09
CA ASP A 93 10.23 -10.35 -2.22
C ASP A 93 8.91 -11.06 -1.98
N LEU A 94 7.87 -10.30 -1.69
CA LEU A 94 6.52 -10.82 -1.50
C LEU A 94 5.49 -9.92 -2.19
N CYS A 95 4.37 -10.52 -2.60
CA CYS A 95 3.23 -9.83 -3.18
C CYS A 95 1.92 -10.49 -2.71
N ALA A 96 0.98 -9.67 -2.23
CA ALA A 96 -0.35 -10.14 -1.89
C ALA A 96 -1.15 -10.49 -3.16
N ARG A 97 -1.93 -11.58 -3.10
CA ARG A 97 -2.76 -12.04 -4.21
C ARG A 97 -4.18 -11.50 -4.09
N PRO A 98 -4.77 -10.94 -5.16
CA PRO A 98 -6.18 -10.57 -5.18
C PRO A 98 -7.08 -11.77 -4.85
N GLY A 99 -8.01 -11.57 -3.92
CA GLY A 99 -8.88 -12.66 -3.44
C GLY A 99 -8.25 -13.53 -2.34
N GLY A 100 -7.09 -13.16 -1.83
CA GLY A 100 -6.40 -13.81 -0.71
C GLY A 100 -5.24 -14.69 -1.13
N GLY A 101 -4.25 -14.77 -0.25
CA GLY A 101 -3.02 -15.53 -0.45
C GLY A 101 -1.81 -14.69 -0.87
N TRP A 102 -0.70 -15.36 -1.18
CA TRP A 102 0.60 -14.73 -1.28
C TRP A 102 1.43 -15.37 -2.39
N ALA A 103 2.21 -14.55 -3.07
CA ALA A 103 3.32 -14.98 -3.91
C ALA A 103 4.63 -14.49 -3.29
N LEU A 104 5.61 -15.36 -3.16
CA LEU A 104 6.93 -15.06 -2.64
C LEU A 104 8.00 -15.46 -3.65
N ALA A 105 8.90 -14.55 -3.94
CA ALA A 105 10.06 -14.82 -4.78
C ALA A 105 11.14 -15.52 -3.94
N GLY A 106 11.47 -16.74 -4.29
CA GLY A 106 12.60 -17.46 -3.71
C GLY A 106 13.91 -17.08 -4.41
N ARG A 107 14.99 -16.91 -3.65
CA ARG A 107 16.31 -16.53 -4.18
C ARG A 107 16.92 -17.55 -5.15
N ARG A 108 16.37 -18.75 -5.22
CA ARG A 108 16.80 -19.80 -6.17
C ARG A 108 16.01 -19.81 -7.48
N GLY A 109 15.29 -18.74 -7.78
CA GLY A 109 14.57 -18.58 -9.04
C GLY A 109 13.20 -19.26 -9.09
N GLN A 110 12.52 -19.34 -7.96
CA GLN A 110 11.20 -19.93 -7.86
C GLN A 110 10.22 -18.96 -7.22
N ILE A 111 8.99 -18.97 -7.69
CA ILE A 111 7.88 -18.28 -7.04
C ILE A 111 7.06 -19.31 -6.26
N HIS A 112 6.88 -19.04 -4.98
CA HIS A 112 6.11 -19.88 -4.07
C HIS A 112 4.74 -19.24 -3.82
N LEU A 113 3.69 -20.01 -4.01
CA LEU A 113 2.33 -19.59 -3.72
C LEU A 113 1.87 -20.13 -2.37
N PHE A 114 1.27 -19.27 -1.59
CA PHE A 114 0.68 -19.61 -0.30
C PHE A 114 -0.79 -19.19 -0.24
N SER A 115 -1.59 -19.94 0.51
CA SER A 115 -2.96 -19.56 0.85
C SER A 115 -2.97 -18.32 1.76
N GLN A 116 -4.15 -17.78 1.98
CA GLN A 116 -4.35 -16.68 2.94
C GLN A 116 -3.88 -17.06 4.35
N GLN A 117 -3.97 -18.34 4.74
CA GLN A 117 -3.53 -18.88 6.03
C GLN A 117 -2.04 -19.28 6.04
N GLY A 118 -1.27 -18.96 5.01
CA GLY A 118 0.16 -19.28 4.93
C GLY A 118 0.47 -20.75 4.62
N ARG A 119 -0.49 -21.55 4.14
CA ARG A 119 -0.24 -22.91 3.68
C ARG A 119 0.36 -22.88 2.28
N GLY A 120 1.46 -23.59 2.05
CA GLY A 120 2.04 -23.74 0.71
C GLY A 120 1.04 -24.38 -0.26
N ILE A 121 0.82 -23.74 -1.40
CA ILE A 121 -0.08 -24.24 -2.45
C ILE A 121 0.76 -24.83 -3.58
N ARG A 122 1.76 -24.07 -4.07
CA ARG A 122 2.51 -24.43 -5.26
C ARG A 122 3.87 -23.73 -5.29
N ARG A 123 4.76 -24.28 -6.08
CA ARG A 123 6.04 -23.70 -6.44
C ARG A 123 6.21 -23.75 -7.95
N VAL A 124 6.59 -22.62 -8.54
CA VAL A 124 6.73 -22.43 -10.00
C VAL A 124 8.16 -21.97 -10.29
N ASP A 125 8.78 -22.55 -11.30
CA ASP A 125 10.10 -22.12 -11.77
C ASP A 125 9.98 -20.82 -12.58
N SER A 126 10.41 -19.72 -11.97
CA SER A 126 10.35 -18.38 -12.57
C SER A 126 11.67 -17.95 -13.20
N GLY A 127 12.77 -18.62 -12.88
CA GLY A 127 14.09 -18.01 -12.99
C GLY A 127 14.31 -16.93 -11.93
N PRO A 128 15.49 -16.28 -11.91
CA PRO A 128 15.79 -15.25 -10.94
C PRO A 128 14.77 -14.10 -10.98
N VAL A 129 14.28 -13.70 -9.82
CA VAL A 129 13.32 -12.59 -9.65
C VAL A 129 14.00 -11.45 -8.91
N ARG A 130 14.02 -10.26 -9.52
CA ARG A 130 14.46 -9.03 -8.88
C ARG A 130 13.36 -8.44 -8.01
N ARG A 131 12.12 -8.38 -8.55
CA ARG A 131 10.97 -7.80 -7.88
C ARG A 131 9.66 -8.44 -8.37
N LEU A 132 8.75 -8.71 -7.47
CA LEU A 132 7.36 -9.05 -7.79
C LEU A 132 6.60 -7.74 -8.01
N ILE A 133 6.06 -7.53 -9.19
CA ILE A 133 5.42 -6.28 -9.56
C ILE A 133 3.96 -6.24 -9.12
N GLY A 134 3.23 -7.32 -9.35
CA GLY A 134 1.82 -7.43 -8.94
C GLY A 134 1.05 -8.43 -9.77
N TRP A 135 -0.21 -8.61 -9.43
CA TRP A 135 -1.11 -9.50 -10.12
C TRP A 135 -1.94 -8.74 -11.14
N LEU A 136 -1.94 -9.18 -12.40
CA LEU A 136 -2.80 -8.64 -13.46
C LEU A 136 -4.25 -9.08 -13.23
N ASP A 137 -4.42 -10.31 -12.78
CA ASP A 137 -5.68 -10.92 -12.40
C ASP A 137 -5.46 -11.99 -11.32
N ARG A 138 -6.43 -12.87 -11.08
CA ARG A 138 -6.32 -13.93 -10.07
C ARG A 138 -5.31 -15.02 -10.40
N GLU A 139 -4.84 -15.11 -11.64
CA GLU A 139 -3.98 -16.19 -12.13
C GLU A 139 -2.62 -15.70 -12.63
N HIS A 140 -2.54 -14.49 -13.17
CA HIS A 140 -1.36 -13.96 -13.83
C HIS A 140 -0.60 -13.01 -12.93
N LEU A 141 0.64 -13.38 -12.58
CA LEU A 141 1.57 -12.56 -11.83
C LEU A 141 2.60 -11.95 -12.78
N LEU A 142 2.90 -10.68 -12.54
CA LEU A 142 3.94 -9.92 -13.22
C LEU A 142 5.15 -9.79 -12.30
N TRP A 143 6.34 -10.03 -12.85
CA TRP A 143 7.61 -9.83 -12.14
C TRP A 143 8.70 -9.30 -13.04
N GLN A 144 9.72 -8.72 -12.44
CA GLN A 144 10.93 -8.26 -13.11
C GLN A 144 12.09 -9.19 -12.79
N ASP A 145 12.86 -9.54 -13.81
CA ASP A 145 14.11 -10.29 -13.63
C ASP A 145 15.31 -9.34 -13.30
N PRO A 146 16.47 -9.86 -12.94
CA PRO A 146 17.67 -9.05 -12.67
C PRO A 146 18.13 -8.18 -13.85
N ASN A 147 17.81 -8.56 -15.08
CA ASN A 147 18.15 -7.81 -16.29
C ASN A 147 17.13 -6.71 -16.61
N GLY A 148 16.09 -6.56 -15.80
CA GLY A 148 15.06 -5.54 -15.99
C GLY A 148 13.92 -5.97 -16.93
N VAL A 149 13.92 -7.20 -17.45
CA VAL A 149 12.87 -7.71 -18.32
C VAL A 149 11.63 -8.06 -17.50
N LEU A 150 10.45 -7.66 -18.00
CA LEU A 150 9.18 -7.98 -17.38
C LEU A 150 8.64 -9.31 -17.90
N TRP A 151 8.30 -10.16 -16.97
CA TRP A 151 7.74 -11.48 -17.20
C TRP A 151 6.34 -11.55 -16.63
N CYS A 152 5.45 -12.21 -17.36
CA CYS A 152 4.13 -12.60 -16.90
C CYS A 152 4.00 -14.12 -16.90
N GLY A 153 3.48 -14.69 -15.82
CA GLY A 153 3.25 -16.13 -15.72
C GLY A 153 1.89 -16.45 -15.14
N ARG A 154 1.24 -17.44 -15.75
CA ARG A 154 0.05 -18.04 -15.17
C ARG A 154 0.48 -19.01 -14.08
N LEU A 155 0.25 -18.64 -12.82
CA LEU A 155 0.71 -19.41 -11.67
C LEU A 155 -0.30 -20.46 -11.18
N THR A 156 -1.48 -20.54 -11.83
CA THR A 156 -2.51 -21.55 -11.59
C THR A 156 -2.71 -22.35 -12.87
N GLY A 157 -2.42 -23.65 -12.87
CA GLY A 157 -2.53 -24.49 -14.07
C GLY A 157 -1.17 -24.74 -14.75
N ASP A 158 -1.09 -24.59 -16.08
CA ASP A 158 0.17 -24.76 -16.82
C ASP A 158 1.13 -23.61 -16.54
N ASP A 159 2.36 -23.95 -16.13
CA ASP A 159 3.41 -22.99 -15.75
C ASP A 159 4.01 -22.27 -16.98
N LYS A 160 3.16 -21.59 -17.75
CA LYS A 160 3.61 -20.83 -18.92
C LYS A 160 3.97 -19.41 -18.49
N LYS A 161 5.26 -19.12 -18.52
CA LYS A 161 5.77 -17.75 -18.40
C LYS A 161 6.13 -17.21 -19.77
N ARG A 162 5.96 -15.92 -19.95
CA ARG A 162 6.38 -15.19 -21.15
C ARG A 162 6.90 -13.81 -20.78
N LYS A 163 7.70 -13.26 -21.63
CA LYS A 163 8.04 -11.85 -21.58
C LYS A 163 6.83 -11.01 -21.99
N ILE A 164 6.61 -9.88 -21.32
CA ILE A 164 5.67 -8.86 -21.77
C ILE A 164 6.19 -8.20 -23.06
N GLU A 165 7.50 -7.92 -23.06
CA GLU A 165 8.24 -7.41 -24.22
C GLU A 165 9.74 -7.69 -24.02
N ASP A 166 10.54 -7.44 -25.06
CA ASP A 166 12.00 -7.66 -24.98
C ASP A 166 12.76 -6.46 -24.39
N ARG A 167 12.10 -5.31 -24.18
CA ARG A 167 12.69 -4.15 -23.56
C ARG A 167 13.02 -4.40 -22.09
N ALA A 168 14.20 -3.96 -21.69
CA ALA A 168 14.59 -3.96 -20.29
C ALA A 168 14.25 -2.59 -19.65
N TRP A 169 13.73 -2.64 -18.42
CA TRP A 169 13.38 -1.48 -17.63
C TRP A 169 14.34 -1.37 -16.45
N SER A 170 14.97 -0.22 -16.27
CA SER A 170 15.90 0.03 -15.16
C SER A 170 15.16 0.00 -13.82
N TRP A 171 13.93 0.50 -13.82
CA TRP A 171 13.05 0.51 -12.67
C TRP A 171 11.58 0.34 -13.10
N CYS A 172 10.75 -0.21 -12.20
CA CYS A 172 9.30 -0.17 -12.35
C CYS A 172 8.60 -0.12 -10.99
N SER A 173 7.47 0.60 -10.92
CA SER A 173 6.63 0.64 -9.73
C SER A 173 5.95 -0.70 -9.50
N ARG A 174 5.31 -0.87 -8.33
CA ARG A 174 4.37 -1.99 -8.16
C ARG A 174 3.07 -1.70 -8.91
N LEU A 175 2.44 -2.77 -9.42
CA LEU A 175 1.16 -2.69 -10.10
C LEU A 175 0.08 -2.27 -9.09
N LYS A 176 -0.58 -1.15 -9.37
CA LYS A 176 -1.78 -0.69 -8.68
C LYS A 176 -2.78 -0.17 -9.70
N ASP A 177 -4.05 -0.44 -9.50
CA ASP A 177 -5.14 -0.02 -10.40
C ASP A 177 -4.91 -0.42 -11.87
N GLY A 178 -4.22 -1.55 -12.09
CA GLY A 178 -3.88 -2.05 -13.41
C GLY A 178 -2.80 -1.26 -14.16
N ARG A 179 -2.13 -0.30 -13.52
CA ARG A 179 -1.10 0.57 -14.15
C ARG A 179 0.26 0.43 -13.51
N LEU A 180 1.27 0.68 -14.30
CA LEU A 180 2.69 0.74 -13.92
C LEU A 180 3.30 2.06 -14.34
N LEU A 181 4.22 2.56 -13.52
CA LEU A 181 5.22 3.52 -13.95
C LEU A 181 6.54 2.78 -14.14
N LEU A 182 7.22 3.08 -15.25
CA LEU A 182 8.43 2.38 -15.70
C LEU A 182 9.50 3.39 -16.07
N GLN A 183 10.76 3.03 -15.85
CA GLN A 183 11.89 3.81 -16.34
C GLN A 183 12.74 2.95 -17.27
N ASN A 184 13.09 3.50 -18.43
CA ASN A 184 14.02 2.86 -19.35
C ASN A 184 15.49 3.14 -18.96
N ALA A 185 16.44 2.55 -19.69
CA ALA A 185 17.86 2.74 -19.43
C ALA A 185 18.34 4.18 -19.66
N ASP A 186 17.64 4.95 -20.48
CA ASP A 186 17.98 6.35 -20.80
C ASP A 186 17.36 7.35 -19.78
N GLY A 187 16.72 6.84 -18.73
CA GLY A 187 16.11 7.66 -17.67
C GLY A 187 14.68 8.14 -17.99
N GLY A 188 14.16 7.88 -19.19
CA GLY A 188 12.81 8.28 -19.55
C GLY A 188 11.74 7.48 -18.79
N LEU A 189 10.70 8.16 -18.33
CA LEU A 189 9.55 7.53 -17.65
C LEU A 189 8.45 7.19 -18.65
N TRP A 190 7.75 6.11 -18.33
CA TRP A 190 6.65 5.55 -19.12
C TRP A 190 5.52 5.12 -18.20
N GLU A 191 4.28 5.38 -18.60
CA GLU A 191 3.10 4.78 -17.98
C GLU A 191 2.61 3.63 -18.86
N GLY A 192 2.32 2.48 -18.25
CA GLY A 192 1.86 1.31 -18.97
C GLY A 192 0.69 0.61 -18.29
N VAL A 193 -0.19 0.03 -19.12
CA VAL A 193 -1.25 -0.89 -18.71
C VAL A 193 -0.89 -2.27 -19.23
N PRO A 194 -0.28 -3.14 -18.40
CA PRO A 194 0.11 -4.47 -18.85
C PRO A 194 -1.09 -5.42 -18.89
N HIS A 195 -1.06 -6.33 -19.85
CA HIS A 195 -1.92 -7.52 -19.88
C HIS A 195 -1.06 -8.78 -20.09
N PRO A 196 -1.62 -10.02 -19.94
CA PRO A 196 -0.81 -11.23 -19.99
C PRO A 196 -0.01 -11.45 -21.29
N PHE A 197 -0.31 -10.72 -22.35
CA PHE A 197 0.29 -10.90 -23.67
C PHE A 197 1.08 -9.69 -24.18
N GLY A 198 1.16 -8.60 -23.42
CA GLY A 198 1.82 -7.36 -23.83
C GLY A 198 1.32 -6.13 -23.07
N TRP A 199 1.05 -5.09 -23.81
CA TRP A 199 0.56 -3.81 -23.28
C TRP A 199 -0.73 -3.41 -23.96
N ASP A 200 -1.74 -2.99 -23.16
CA ASP A 200 -2.91 -2.28 -23.68
C ASP A 200 -2.60 -0.82 -23.93
N LEU A 201 -1.70 -0.24 -23.10
CA LEU A 201 -1.20 1.12 -23.21
C LEU A 201 0.27 1.12 -22.79
N LEU A 202 1.10 1.88 -23.49
CA LEU A 202 2.46 2.16 -23.10
C LEU A 202 2.87 3.52 -23.67
N ASP A 203 2.74 4.57 -22.84
CA ASP A 203 2.99 5.95 -23.23
C ASP A 203 4.16 6.54 -22.46
N ARG A 204 4.93 7.42 -23.12
CA ARG A 204 5.99 8.16 -22.48
C ARG A 204 5.41 9.27 -21.60
N VAL A 205 5.89 9.37 -20.38
CA VAL A 205 5.60 10.48 -19.48
C VAL A 205 6.66 11.54 -19.65
N GLU A 206 6.26 12.75 -20.02
CA GLU A 206 7.17 13.88 -20.12
C GLU A 206 7.51 14.37 -18.72
N THR A 207 8.78 14.29 -18.35
CA THR A 207 9.32 14.79 -17.09
C THR A 207 10.80 15.08 -17.24
N ASP A 208 11.34 15.92 -16.38
CA ASP A 208 12.78 16.08 -16.23
C ASP A 208 13.40 14.75 -15.76
N SER A 209 14.68 14.56 -16.04
CA SER A 209 15.36 13.32 -15.69
C SER A 209 15.36 13.14 -14.17
N MET A 210 14.87 12.00 -13.70
CA MET A 210 14.89 11.62 -12.30
C MET A 210 15.21 10.14 -12.16
N GLU A 211 15.78 9.75 -11.02
CA GLU A 211 15.97 8.36 -10.66
C GLU A 211 14.89 7.95 -9.63
N PRO A 212 13.84 7.22 -10.05
CA PRO A 212 12.76 6.85 -9.15
C PRO A 212 13.18 5.73 -8.20
N MET A 213 12.83 5.89 -6.94
CA MET A 213 12.97 4.88 -5.89
C MET A 213 11.67 4.12 -5.66
N GLU A 214 10.58 4.86 -5.53
CA GLU A 214 9.24 4.33 -5.34
C GLU A 214 8.24 5.21 -6.08
N GLY A 215 7.11 4.60 -6.51
CA GLY A 215 6.05 5.32 -7.20
C GLY A 215 4.68 4.76 -6.85
N VAL A 216 3.74 5.65 -6.58
CA VAL A 216 2.34 5.30 -6.33
C VAL A 216 1.44 6.19 -7.15
N ARG A 217 0.32 5.64 -7.60
CA ARG A 217 -0.73 6.40 -8.26
C ARG A 217 -1.75 6.86 -7.22
N ALA A 218 -1.95 8.18 -7.09
CA ALA A 218 -2.92 8.76 -6.18
C ALA A 218 -3.54 10.02 -6.81
N GLY A 219 -4.83 10.18 -6.62
CA GLY A 219 -5.60 11.18 -7.38
C GLY A 219 -5.55 10.88 -8.88
N ASP A 220 -5.31 11.92 -9.67
CA ASP A 220 -5.30 11.82 -11.13
C ASP A 220 -3.90 11.57 -11.72
N GLY A 221 -2.89 11.34 -10.88
CA GLY A 221 -1.51 11.25 -11.33
C GLY A 221 -0.63 10.29 -10.53
N TRP A 222 0.64 10.32 -10.84
CA TRP A 222 1.67 9.57 -10.14
C TRP A 222 2.37 10.45 -9.12
N TRP A 223 2.68 9.88 -7.98
CA TRP A 223 3.61 10.41 -7.00
C TRP A 223 4.86 9.55 -7.00
N VAL A 224 5.99 10.16 -7.25
CA VAL A 224 7.27 9.48 -7.41
C VAL A 224 8.26 10.03 -6.42
N LEU A 225 8.81 9.13 -5.61
CA LEU A 225 9.93 9.41 -4.72
C LEU A 225 11.22 9.15 -5.47
N GLY A 226 12.02 10.19 -5.69
CA GLY A 226 13.33 10.10 -6.32
C GLY A 226 14.44 9.73 -5.33
N ILE A 227 15.56 9.23 -5.87
CA ILE A 227 16.74 8.84 -5.07
C ILE A 227 17.35 10.01 -4.28
N GLU A 228 17.17 11.23 -4.76
CA GLU A 228 17.61 12.45 -4.06
C GLU A 228 16.67 12.88 -2.93
N GLY A 229 15.59 12.14 -2.71
CA GLY A 229 14.62 12.39 -1.64
C GLY A 229 13.56 13.44 -2.01
N HIS A 230 13.38 13.74 -3.28
CA HIS A 230 12.29 14.58 -3.75
C HIS A 230 11.05 13.74 -4.03
N LEU A 231 9.90 14.22 -3.57
CA LEU A 231 8.60 13.68 -3.95
C LEU A 231 8.02 14.55 -5.06
N ILE A 232 7.83 13.96 -6.22
CA ILE A 232 7.36 14.65 -7.43
C ILE A 232 5.97 14.12 -7.77
N SER A 233 5.07 15.03 -8.11
CA SER A 233 3.76 14.70 -8.67
C SER A 233 3.80 14.80 -10.18
N LEU A 234 3.39 13.72 -10.85
CA LEU A 234 3.24 13.66 -12.31
C LEU A 234 1.75 13.53 -12.62
N SER A 235 1.21 14.49 -13.36
CA SER A 235 -0.19 14.47 -13.80
C SER A 235 -0.37 13.51 -14.97
N SER A 236 -1.53 12.87 -15.04
CA SER A 236 -1.94 12.06 -16.20
C SER A 236 -2.13 12.89 -17.48
N THR A 237 -2.20 14.22 -17.38
CA THR A 237 -2.37 15.16 -18.50
C THR A 237 -1.06 15.62 -19.12
N ARG A 238 0.05 14.91 -18.93
CA ARG A 238 1.36 15.16 -19.53
C ARG A 238 2.09 16.44 -19.11
N ALA A 239 1.62 17.15 -18.12
CA ALA A 239 2.34 18.27 -17.54
C ALA A 239 2.83 17.91 -16.14
N PRO A 240 4.11 18.16 -15.78
CA PRO A 240 4.55 18.07 -14.41
C PRO A 240 3.69 19.04 -13.58
N VAL A 241 2.93 18.50 -12.65
CA VAL A 241 2.22 19.34 -11.67
C VAL A 241 3.22 19.66 -10.59
N GLU A 242 3.48 20.96 -10.44
CA GLU A 242 4.33 21.60 -9.42
C GLU A 242 5.02 20.63 -8.45
N GLU A 243 6.35 20.68 -8.42
CA GLU A 243 7.12 20.13 -7.31
C GLU A 243 6.43 20.57 -6.02
N THR A 244 5.78 19.65 -5.37
CA THR A 244 5.34 19.92 -4.00
C THR A 244 6.59 19.81 -3.18
N PRO A 245 7.22 20.94 -2.75
CA PRO A 245 8.39 20.83 -1.93
C PRO A 245 7.95 20.18 -0.65
N LEU A 246 8.30 18.93 -0.47
CA LEU A 246 8.45 18.42 0.87
C LEU A 246 9.50 19.32 1.49
N THR A 247 9.11 20.12 2.45
CA THR A 247 9.98 21.07 3.15
C THR A 247 11.18 20.39 3.81
N GLU A 248 11.22 19.05 3.78
CA GLU A 248 12.30 18.21 4.26
C GLU A 248 12.63 17.17 3.19
N ARG A 249 13.91 17.13 2.80
CA ARG A 249 14.41 16.08 1.90
C ARG A 249 14.20 14.71 2.51
N MET A 250 13.52 13.84 1.78
CA MET A 250 13.47 12.42 2.14
C MET A 250 14.82 11.79 1.81
N HIS A 251 15.34 10.95 2.69
CA HIS A 251 16.66 10.34 2.52
C HIS A 251 16.55 8.94 1.91
N LEU A 252 17.66 8.45 1.34
CA LEU A 252 17.75 7.08 0.82
C LEU A 252 17.24 6.06 1.83
N GLY A 253 16.23 5.27 1.45
CA GLY A 253 15.58 4.29 2.33
C GLY A 253 14.25 4.77 2.92
N ASP A 254 13.76 5.94 2.50
CA ASP A 254 12.42 6.41 2.82
C ASP A 254 11.37 5.57 2.05
N VAL A 255 10.16 5.50 2.56
CA VAL A 255 9.10 4.64 2.05
C VAL A 255 7.89 5.47 1.67
N LEU A 256 7.33 5.18 0.51
CA LEU A 256 6.09 5.76 0.00
C LEU A 256 5.08 4.64 -0.23
N VAL A 257 3.88 4.77 0.32
CA VAL A 257 2.78 3.83 0.06
C VAL A 257 1.49 4.56 -0.25
N LEU A 258 0.74 4.02 -1.19
CA LEU A 258 -0.63 4.44 -1.43
C LEU A 258 -1.54 3.85 -0.35
N CYS A 259 -2.29 4.70 0.36
CA CYS A 259 -3.30 4.27 1.32
C CYS A 259 -4.67 4.10 0.65
N THR A 260 -5.08 5.13 -0.09
CA THR A 260 -6.30 5.17 -0.91
C THR A 260 -6.02 5.99 -2.16
N PRO A 261 -6.91 6.04 -3.16
CA PRO A 261 -6.71 6.90 -4.33
C PRO A 261 -6.43 8.37 -4.00
N ASP A 262 -6.94 8.86 -2.88
CA ASP A 262 -6.81 10.26 -2.45
C ASP A 262 -5.95 10.44 -1.18
N ALA A 263 -5.25 9.40 -0.78
CA ALA A 263 -4.37 9.46 0.38
C ALA A 263 -3.14 8.57 0.20
N MET A 264 -2.00 9.08 0.58
CA MET A 264 -0.73 8.34 0.63
C MET A 264 -0.05 8.54 1.96
N ALA A 265 0.85 7.65 2.30
CA ALA A 265 1.72 7.79 3.46
C ALA A 265 3.18 7.75 3.03
N THR A 266 3.96 8.62 3.65
CA THR A 266 5.41 8.65 3.52
C THR A 266 6.05 8.36 4.86
N ALA A 267 7.18 7.68 4.86
CA ALA A 267 7.95 7.43 6.06
C ALA A 267 9.41 7.74 5.80
N THR A 268 10.02 8.55 6.66
CA THR A 268 11.45 8.82 6.61
C THR A 268 12.22 7.76 7.38
N ARG A 269 13.48 7.61 7.06
CA ARG A 269 14.37 6.69 7.74
C ARG A 269 14.50 6.97 9.24
N ASP A 270 14.37 8.25 9.64
CA ASP A 270 14.45 8.69 11.02
C ASP A 270 13.15 8.45 11.82
N GLY A 271 12.17 7.82 11.20
CA GLY A 271 10.96 7.37 11.87
C GLY A 271 9.77 8.31 11.75
N LEU A 272 9.87 9.43 11.03
CA LEU A 272 8.72 10.31 10.84
C LEU A 272 7.79 9.75 9.76
N VAL A 273 6.56 9.46 10.13
CA VAL A 273 5.48 9.04 9.24
C VAL A 273 4.51 10.19 9.03
N ARG A 274 4.13 10.45 7.79
CA ARG A 274 3.12 11.46 7.44
C ARG A 274 2.08 10.85 6.53
N ARG A 275 0.82 11.16 6.78
CA ARG A 275 -0.26 10.87 5.84
C ARG A 275 -0.63 12.15 5.11
N TRP A 276 -0.72 12.04 3.81
CA TRP A 276 -1.07 13.11 2.89
C TRP A 276 -2.44 12.83 2.31
N THR A 277 -3.26 13.85 2.21
CA THR A 277 -4.59 13.77 1.60
C THR A 277 -4.75 14.77 0.48
N ALA A 278 -5.52 14.39 -0.52
CA ALA A 278 -5.87 15.27 -1.63
C ALA A 278 -6.64 16.51 -1.13
N PRO A 279 -6.46 17.68 -1.77
CA PRO A 279 -6.99 18.96 -1.27
C PRO A 279 -8.48 18.96 -0.99
N HIS A 280 -9.28 18.42 -1.92
CA HIS A 280 -10.75 18.38 -1.80
C HIS A 280 -11.22 17.56 -0.58
N LEU A 281 -10.50 16.47 -0.25
CA LEU A 281 -10.82 15.65 0.92
C LEU A 281 -10.38 16.32 2.21
N ALA A 282 -9.16 16.88 2.22
CA ALA A 282 -8.62 17.58 3.38
C ALA A 282 -9.49 18.80 3.75
N GLU A 283 -10.06 19.50 2.76
CA GLU A 283 -10.98 20.59 2.98
C GLU A 283 -12.29 20.09 3.58
N ALA A 284 -12.91 19.06 2.97
CA ALA A 284 -14.16 18.49 3.45
C ALA A 284 -14.05 17.93 4.88
N GLU A 285 -12.96 17.24 5.20
CA GLU A 285 -12.71 16.71 6.54
C GLU A 285 -12.48 17.83 7.57
N ARG A 286 -11.73 18.88 7.19
CA ARG A 286 -11.41 20.01 8.07
C ARG A 286 -12.63 20.86 8.41
N GLU A 287 -13.54 21.05 7.46
CA GLU A 287 -14.76 21.82 7.64
C GLU A 287 -15.89 21.03 8.33
N GLY A 288 -15.65 19.77 8.71
CA GLY A 288 -16.66 18.90 9.31
C GLY A 288 -17.76 18.48 8.34
N ARG A 289 -17.52 18.63 7.02
CA ARG A 289 -18.47 18.21 5.98
C ARG A 289 -18.33 16.73 5.67
N TYR A 290 -18.48 15.88 6.71
CA TYR A 290 -18.27 14.43 6.60
C TYR A 290 -19.13 13.77 5.52
N LYS A 291 -20.32 14.30 5.26
CA LYS A 291 -21.18 13.81 4.18
C LYS A 291 -20.53 14.01 2.81
N ALA A 292 -20.04 15.22 2.54
CA ALA A 292 -19.34 15.52 1.28
C ALA A 292 -18.04 14.70 1.16
N ALA A 293 -17.30 14.53 2.26
CA ALA A 293 -16.11 13.68 2.27
C ALA A 293 -16.44 12.21 2.01
N ALA A 294 -17.53 11.69 2.59
CA ALA A 294 -18.00 10.32 2.33
C ALA A 294 -18.42 10.15 0.86
N GLU A 295 -19.15 11.11 0.29
CA GLU A 295 -19.55 11.09 -1.13
C GLU A 295 -18.31 11.14 -2.05
N ALA A 296 -17.33 11.99 -1.75
CA ALA A 296 -16.08 12.07 -2.49
C ALA A 296 -15.29 10.76 -2.40
N ALA A 297 -15.25 10.13 -1.23
CA ALA A 297 -14.62 8.83 -1.03
C ALA A 297 -15.30 7.73 -1.86
N MET A 298 -16.64 7.70 -1.87
CA MET A 298 -17.42 6.74 -2.67
C MET A 298 -17.18 6.92 -4.17
N ALA A 299 -17.17 8.16 -4.65
CA ALA A 299 -16.94 8.47 -6.06
C ALA A 299 -15.56 8.01 -6.56
N ARG A 300 -14.59 7.85 -5.66
CA ARG A 300 -13.22 7.42 -5.96
C ARG A 300 -12.91 5.99 -5.55
N ASN A 301 -13.89 5.18 -5.24
CA ASN A 301 -13.71 3.80 -4.77
C ASN A 301 -12.74 3.71 -3.56
N TRP A 302 -12.93 4.60 -2.59
CA TRP A 302 -12.20 4.51 -1.33
C TRP A 302 -12.51 3.20 -0.60
N GLU A 303 -11.62 2.84 0.31
CA GLU A 303 -11.84 1.71 1.19
C GLU A 303 -13.16 1.81 1.95
N GLU A 304 -13.93 0.75 1.96
CA GLU A 304 -15.24 0.69 2.59
C GLU A 304 -15.21 1.17 4.05
N ARG A 305 -14.14 0.80 4.76
CA ARG A 305 -13.92 1.19 6.14
C ARG A 305 -13.83 2.71 6.33
N ARG A 306 -13.14 3.41 5.41
CA ARG A 306 -13.06 4.88 5.46
C ARG A 306 -14.42 5.52 5.21
N GLN A 307 -15.19 5.00 4.27
CA GLN A 307 -16.55 5.48 4.02
C GLN A 307 -17.45 5.27 5.24
N MET A 308 -17.36 4.11 5.88
CA MET A 308 -18.09 3.82 7.11
C MET A 308 -17.69 4.78 8.24
N PHE A 309 -16.41 5.05 8.41
CA PHE A 309 -15.92 6.01 9.41
C PHE A 309 -16.49 7.42 9.20
N LEU A 310 -16.42 7.95 7.97
CA LEU A 310 -16.98 9.26 7.65
C LEU A 310 -18.49 9.32 7.88
N ARG A 311 -19.22 8.25 7.55
CA ARG A 311 -20.67 8.15 7.84
C ARG A 311 -20.96 8.07 9.33
N ALA A 312 -20.10 7.40 10.12
CA ALA A 312 -20.25 7.36 11.56
C ALA A 312 -20.12 8.76 12.18
N GLN A 313 -19.11 9.52 11.74
CA GLN A 313 -18.92 10.91 12.17
C GLN A 313 -20.10 11.82 11.76
N GLU A 314 -20.56 11.72 10.51
CA GLU A 314 -21.74 12.43 10.05
C GLU A 314 -22.98 12.10 10.90
N ALA A 315 -23.19 10.82 11.19
CA ALA A 315 -24.33 10.39 12.03
C ALA A 315 -24.23 10.96 13.44
N GLU A 316 -23.02 11.02 14.01
CA GLU A 316 -22.78 11.64 15.32
C GLU A 316 -23.09 13.13 15.31
N ASP A 317 -22.61 13.88 14.31
CA ASP A 317 -22.85 15.32 14.15
C ASP A 317 -24.35 15.65 13.95
N LEU A 318 -25.07 14.77 13.26
CA LEU A 318 -26.52 14.88 13.06
C LEU A 318 -27.34 14.40 14.27
N GLY A 319 -26.70 13.97 15.36
CA GLY A 319 -27.37 13.44 16.55
C GLY A 319 -28.03 12.06 16.36
N LYS A 320 -27.72 11.35 15.27
CA LYS A 320 -28.23 9.99 14.99
C LYS A 320 -27.39 8.95 15.74
N LEU A 321 -27.40 9.02 17.08
CA LEU A 321 -26.46 8.28 17.93
C LEU A 321 -26.51 6.76 17.73
N SER A 322 -27.70 6.16 17.56
CA SER A 322 -27.83 4.71 17.32
C SER A 322 -27.09 4.27 16.06
N LEU A 323 -27.23 5.01 14.95
CA LEU A 323 -26.56 4.71 13.70
C LEU A 323 -25.03 4.89 13.83
N ALA A 324 -24.59 5.95 14.51
CA ALA A 324 -23.18 6.18 14.76
C ALA A 324 -22.55 5.05 15.58
N ILE A 325 -23.23 4.57 16.62
CA ILE A 325 -22.79 3.44 17.45
C ILE A 325 -22.62 2.18 16.59
N GLU A 326 -23.63 1.80 15.82
CA GLU A 326 -23.57 0.61 14.93
C GLU A 326 -22.38 0.69 13.95
N LEU A 327 -22.13 1.85 13.35
CA LEU A 327 -21.03 2.04 12.43
C LEU A 327 -19.66 1.99 13.12
N TYR A 328 -19.53 2.55 14.34
CA TYR A 328 -18.29 2.45 15.11
C TYR A 328 -18.02 1.03 15.60
N GLU A 329 -19.06 0.28 16.01
CA GLU A 329 -18.92 -1.14 16.35
C GLU A 329 -18.48 -1.98 15.16
N ALA A 330 -19.08 -1.77 13.98
CA ALA A 330 -18.69 -2.44 12.74
C ALA A 330 -17.23 -2.12 12.31
N LEU A 331 -16.73 -0.95 12.69
CA LEU A 331 -15.34 -0.54 12.49
C LEU A 331 -14.37 -1.12 13.55
N GLY A 332 -14.87 -1.74 14.61
CA GLY A 332 -14.09 -2.19 15.76
C GLY A 332 -13.60 -1.03 16.64
N ARG A 333 -14.24 0.13 16.57
CA ARG A 333 -13.94 1.32 17.39
C ARG A 333 -14.81 1.32 18.66
N ASP A 334 -14.58 0.34 19.50
CA ASP A 334 -15.40 0.09 20.71
C ASP A 334 -15.40 1.25 21.71
N GLU A 335 -14.32 2.03 21.76
CA GLU A 335 -14.25 3.19 22.66
C GLU A 335 -15.18 4.31 22.23
N ASP A 336 -15.25 4.60 20.94
CA ASP A 336 -16.16 5.60 20.38
C ASP A 336 -17.60 5.15 20.54
N ALA A 337 -17.90 3.87 20.24
CA ALA A 337 -19.22 3.30 20.45
C ALA A 337 -19.66 3.39 21.93
N ARG A 338 -18.78 3.05 22.89
CA ARG A 338 -19.07 3.17 24.33
C ARG A 338 -19.26 4.63 24.77
N ARG A 339 -18.50 5.57 24.21
CA ARG A 339 -18.65 7.00 24.47
C ARG A 339 -20.05 7.47 24.09
N LEU A 340 -20.52 7.10 22.88
CA LEU A 340 -21.84 7.45 22.39
C LEU A 340 -22.97 6.76 23.13
N LEU A 341 -22.80 5.50 23.53
CA LEU A 341 -23.78 4.78 24.37
C LEU A 341 -24.01 5.48 25.72
N ARG A 342 -22.94 6.02 26.33
CA ARG A 342 -23.08 6.84 27.57
C ARG A 342 -23.86 8.11 27.30
N ARG A 343 -23.49 8.84 26.25
CA ARG A 343 -24.19 10.09 25.85
C ARG A 343 -25.67 9.85 25.53
N GLN A 344 -25.99 8.72 24.89
CA GLN A 344 -27.37 8.36 24.58
C GLN A 344 -28.20 8.08 25.86
N LYS A 345 -27.60 7.46 26.87
CA LYS A 345 -28.23 7.20 28.16
C LYS A 345 -28.44 8.47 28.97
N GLU A 346 -27.47 9.39 28.93
CA GLU A 346 -27.51 10.69 29.63
C GLU A 346 -28.48 11.70 28.97
N GLY A 347 -28.73 11.60 27.67
CA GLY A 347 -29.65 12.47 26.94
C GLY A 347 -31.08 11.93 26.82
N GLY A 348 -31.36 10.77 27.35
CA GLY A 348 -32.68 10.12 27.38
C GLY A 348 -33.44 10.24 28.70
N GLU A 349 -32.94 11.03 29.65
CA GLU A 349 -33.64 11.54 30.82
C GLU A 349 -34.12 12.98 30.51
#